data_af1e52a98dac1c4ef3e6399592bd84ad
#
_entry.id   af1e52a98dac1c4ef3e6399592bd84ad
#
_cell.length_a   1.000
_cell.length_b   1.000
_cell.length_c   1.000
_cell.angle_alpha   90.00
_cell.angle_beta   90.00
_cell.angle_gamma   90.00
#
_symmetry.space_group_name_H-M   'P 1'
#
loop_
_entity.id
_entity.type
_entity.pdbx_description
1 polymer ?
#
loop_
_entity_poly.entity_id
_entity_poly.type
_entity_poly.pdbx_seq_one_letter_code
_entity_poly.pdbx_strand_id
1 'polypeptide(L)'
;MQVSAAKVVANPWYRQFYLQRGDAPWASDQLSRAGIERALEESGGFVYVGTSMYGNPVEVALELHDEEPSPDEHADRVTEVTLSGSGALGVLSWGDTEPELVFELPEGPLRLRASFSGLAAADAHPDNDLAGEELSPERICLQLWPAPLGEPSAIRVWGS
;
A
#
# COMPACT_ATOMS: atom_id res chain seq x y z
N MET A 1 -11.00 7.61 15.43
CA MET A 1 -9.88 8.43 15.96
C MET A 1 -8.55 7.81 15.55
N GLN A 2 -7.65 8.63 15.06
CA GLN A 2 -6.31 8.16 14.72
C GLN A 2 -5.52 7.85 15.99
N VAL A 3 -4.92 6.65 16.03
CA VAL A 3 -4.15 6.16 17.17
C VAL A 3 -2.66 6.44 16.99
N SER A 4 -2.13 6.20 15.78
CA SER A 4 -0.72 6.43 15.47
C SER A 4 -0.53 6.69 13.99
N ALA A 5 0.62 7.26 13.64
CA ALA A 5 0.96 7.58 12.25
C ALA A 5 2.47 7.52 12.04
N ALA A 6 2.86 7.24 10.81
CA ALA A 6 4.27 7.25 10.39
C ALA A 6 4.35 7.59 8.92
N LYS A 7 5.54 8.00 8.47
CA LYS A 7 5.84 8.23 7.06
C LYS A 7 7.14 7.53 6.70
N VAL A 8 7.21 7.04 5.48
CA VAL A 8 8.41 6.38 4.95
C VAL A 8 8.48 6.65 3.46
N VAL A 9 9.67 6.57 2.90
CA VAL A 9 9.89 6.58 1.45
C VAL A 9 10.18 5.15 1.04
N ALA A 10 9.30 4.56 0.23
CA ALA A 10 9.51 3.23 -0.32
C ALA A 10 10.21 3.35 -1.67
N ASN A 11 11.02 2.34 -2.02
CA ASN A 11 11.73 2.28 -3.28
C ASN A 11 11.16 1.13 -4.11
N PRO A 12 10.13 1.41 -4.94
CA PRO A 12 9.53 0.38 -5.77
C PRO A 12 10.45 -0.04 -6.89
N TRP A 13 10.23 -1.23 -7.43
CA TRP A 13 10.84 -1.73 -8.63
C TRP A 13 9.79 -2.55 -9.36
N TYR A 14 9.74 -2.48 -10.66
CA TYR A 14 8.67 -3.11 -11.45
C TYR A 14 7.28 -2.64 -11.01
N ARG A 15 7.14 -1.37 -10.62
CA ARG A 15 5.88 -0.74 -10.18
C ARG A 15 5.28 -1.38 -8.92
N GLN A 16 6.14 -1.82 -7.99
CA GLN A 16 5.62 -2.44 -6.76
C GLN A 16 6.58 -2.34 -5.58
N PHE A 17 6.00 -2.27 -4.40
CA PHE A 17 6.66 -2.49 -3.12
C PHE A 17 5.73 -3.33 -2.26
N TYR A 18 6.13 -3.67 -1.04
CA TYR A 18 5.41 -4.67 -0.27
C TYR A 18 5.24 -4.26 1.18
N LEU A 19 4.19 -4.82 1.81
CA LEU A 19 4.00 -4.79 3.24
C LEU A 19 4.02 -6.22 3.75
N GLN A 20 4.58 -6.43 4.94
CA GLN A 20 4.64 -7.75 5.55
C GLN A 20 4.24 -7.64 7.01
N ARG A 21 3.21 -8.35 7.40
CA ARG A 21 2.77 -8.39 8.80
C ARG A 21 3.50 -9.51 9.53
N GLY A 22 4.34 -9.14 10.52
CA GLY A 22 5.17 -10.11 11.22
C GLY A 22 6.07 -10.86 10.26
N ASP A 23 6.07 -12.17 10.34
CA ASP A 23 6.84 -13.06 9.48
C ASP A 23 5.99 -13.76 8.42
N ALA A 24 4.94 -13.08 7.93
CA ALA A 24 4.08 -13.60 6.87
C ALA A 24 4.91 -14.03 5.65
N PRO A 25 4.61 -15.20 5.06
CA PRO A 25 5.38 -15.69 3.92
C PRO A 25 5.17 -14.83 2.68
N TRP A 26 6.21 -14.70 1.87
CA TRP A 26 6.16 -13.98 0.60
C TRP A 26 5.15 -14.64 -0.35
N ALA A 27 4.33 -13.81 -0.99
CA ALA A 27 3.27 -14.25 -1.89
C ALA A 27 3.17 -13.38 -3.14
N SER A 28 4.27 -12.75 -3.57
CA SER A 28 4.28 -11.84 -4.72
C SER A 28 4.02 -12.55 -6.06
N ASP A 29 4.18 -13.87 -6.11
CA ASP A 29 3.89 -14.69 -7.29
C ASP A 29 2.39 -15.02 -7.44
N GLN A 30 1.58 -14.66 -6.44
CA GLN A 30 0.14 -14.95 -6.44
C GLN A 30 -0.71 -13.73 -6.81
N LEU A 31 -0.10 -12.75 -7.47
CA LEU A 31 -0.77 -11.51 -7.83
C LEU A 31 -1.83 -11.75 -8.90
N SER A 32 -3.07 -11.42 -8.61
CA SER A 32 -4.19 -11.55 -9.53
C SER A 32 -4.35 -10.30 -10.41
N ARG A 33 -5.09 -10.45 -11.51
CA ARG A 33 -5.43 -9.31 -12.35
C ARG A 33 -6.21 -8.25 -11.58
N ALA A 34 -7.16 -8.67 -10.74
CA ALA A 34 -7.93 -7.75 -9.90
C ALA A 34 -7.04 -7.02 -8.91
N GLY A 35 -6.04 -7.70 -8.33
CA GLY A 35 -5.07 -7.07 -7.43
C GLY A 35 -4.21 -6.04 -8.15
N ILE A 36 -3.81 -6.30 -9.38
CA ILE A 36 -3.09 -5.32 -10.19
C ILE A 36 -3.95 -4.08 -10.45
N GLU A 37 -5.22 -4.29 -10.80
CA GLU A 37 -6.15 -3.18 -11.06
C GLU A 37 -6.42 -2.34 -9.81
N ARG A 38 -6.53 -2.98 -8.64
CA ARG A 38 -6.65 -2.27 -7.36
C ARG A 38 -5.35 -1.62 -6.91
N ALA A 39 -4.21 -2.03 -7.47
CA ALA A 39 -2.87 -1.73 -6.97
C ALA A 39 -2.69 -2.17 -5.52
N LEU A 40 -3.40 -3.21 -5.11
CA LEU A 40 -3.42 -3.71 -3.74
C LEU A 40 -3.90 -5.15 -3.72
N GLU A 41 -3.11 -6.05 -3.14
CA GLU A 41 -3.46 -7.46 -2.98
C GLU A 41 -2.86 -8.00 -1.70
N GLU A 42 -3.64 -8.75 -0.93
CA GLU A 42 -3.19 -9.33 0.32
C GLU A 42 -3.30 -10.85 0.28
N SER A 43 -2.31 -11.52 0.84
CA SER A 43 -2.32 -12.96 1.00
C SER A 43 -1.59 -13.32 2.29
N GLY A 44 -2.33 -13.79 3.30
CA GLY A 44 -1.77 -14.27 4.54
C GLY A 44 -0.93 -13.27 5.33
N GLY A 45 -1.20 -11.97 5.20
CA GLY A 45 -0.44 -10.92 5.86
C GLY A 45 0.66 -10.30 5.02
N PHE A 46 0.86 -10.81 3.80
CA PHE A 46 1.77 -10.21 2.82
C PHE A 46 0.95 -9.37 1.84
N VAL A 47 1.39 -8.13 1.58
CA VAL A 47 0.63 -7.19 0.74
C VAL A 47 1.49 -6.66 -0.39
N TYR A 48 0.98 -6.79 -1.60
CA TYR A 48 1.49 -6.10 -2.77
C TYR A 48 0.86 -4.71 -2.84
N VAL A 49 1.67 -3.68 -3.07
CA VAL A 49 1.21 -2.32 -3.33
C VAL A 49 1.77 -1.86 -4.67
N GLY A 50 0.89 -1.51 -5.61
CA GLY A 50 1.28 -1.09 -6.94
C GLY A 50 1.55 0.41 -7.01
N THR A 51 2.53 0.80 -7.84
CA THR A 51 2.86 2.21 -8.08
C THR A 51 2.69 2.54 -9.56
N SER A 52 2.47 3.82 -9.87
CA SER A 52 2.36 4.29 -11.25
C SER A 52 3.71 4.45 -11.93
N MET A 53 4.75 4.78 -11.18
CA MET A 53 6.10 4.86 -11.73
C MET A 53 6.86 3.57 -11.48
N TYR A 54 7.73 3.22 -12.42
CA TYR A 54 8.45 1.95 -12.41
C TYR A 54 9.34 1.79 -11.17
N GLY A 55 10.17 2.78 -10.86
CA GLY A 55 11.16 2.61 -9.80
C GLY A 55 11.57 3.89 -9.09
N ASN A 56 10.81 4.98 -9.22
CA ASN A 56 11.11 6.19 -8.46
C ASN A 56 10.65 6.05 -7.01
N PRO A 57 11.39 6.62 -6.05
CA PRO A 57 10.96 6.60 -4.65
C PRO A 57 9.57 7.20 -4.49
N VAL A 58 8.76 6.62 -3.61
CA VAL A 58 7.38 7.06 -3.37
C VAL A 58 7.16 7.34 -1.89
N GLU A 59 6.49 8.44 -1.59
CA GLU A 59 6.13 8.80 -0.22
C GLU A 59 4.92 7.97 0.22
N VAL A 60 5.05 7.29 1.37
CA VAL A 60 4.02 6.44 1.94
C VAL A 60 3.73 6.91 3.36
N ALA A 61 2.46 7.25 3.61
CA ALA A 61 1.98 7.56 4.95
C ALA A 61 1.20 6.36 5.49
N LEU A 62 1.40 6.05 6.77
CA LEU A 62 0.66 5.00 7.45
C LEU A 62 -0.11 5.61 8.61
N GLU A 63 -1.36 5.19 8.79
CA GLU A 63 -2.22 5.64 9.87
C GLU A 63 -2.95 4.45 10.47
N LEU A 64 -2.93 4.35 11.79
CA LEU A 64 -3.75 3.39 12.51
C LEU A 64 -4.91 4.16 13.16
N HIS A 65 -6.12 3.67 12.93
CA HIS A 65 -7.35 4.22 13.49
C HIS A 65 -8.04 3.17 14.35
N ASP A 66 -8.78 3.60 15.36
CA ASP A 66 -9.58 2.69 16.20
C ASP A 66 -10.92 2.32 15.56
N GLU A 67 -11.36 3.08 14.57
CA GLU A 67 -12.57 2.79 13.78
C GLU A 67 -12.37 3.28 12.35
N GLU A 68 -13.25 2.89 11.44
CA GLU A 68 -13.13 3.21 10.03
C GLU A 68 -13.12 4.73 9.80
N PRO A 69 -12.03 5.30 9.23
CA PRO A 69 -12.01 6.70 8.84
C PRO A 69 -12.80 6.92 7.55
N SER A 70 -13.23 8.17 7.32
CA SER A 70 -13.86 8.52 6.05
C SER A 70 -12.83 8.45 4.92
N PRO A 71 -13.22 7.95 3.72
CA PRO A 71 -12.32 7.95 2.58
C PRO A 71 -11.91 9.36 2.16
N ASP A 72 -10.68 9.49 1.67
CA ASP A 72 -10.19 10.75 1.12
C ASP A 72 -10.95 11.07 -0.18
N GLU A 73 -11.72 12.17 -0.18
CA GLU A 73 -12.51 12.59 -1.33
C GLU A 73 -11.66 13.05 -2.51
N HIS A 74 -10.41 13.41 -2.25
CA HIS A 74 -9.50 13.95 -3.26
C HIS A 74 -8.51 12.93 -3.80
N ALA A 75 -8.51 11.71 -3.29
CA ALA A 75 -7.65 10.67 -3.81
C ALA A 75 -8.13 10.19 -5.19
N ASP A 76 -7.18 9.88 -6.06
CA ASP A 76 -7.46 9.39 -7.42
C ASP A 76 -7.95 7.95 -7.42
N ARG A 77 -7.40 7.11 -6.54
CA ARG A 77 -7.78 5.71 -6.36
C ARG A 77 -7.90 5.41 -4.87
N VAL A 78 -8.94 4.68 -4.50
CA VAL A 78 -9.12 4.20 -3.11
C VAL A 78 -9.54 2.74 -3.18
N THR A 79 -8.71 1.86 -2.64
CA THR A 79 -8.96 0.42 -2.65
C THR A 79 -8.69 -0.17 -1.27
N GLU A 80 -9.31 -1.33 -0.98
CA GLU A 80 -9.23 -1.95 0.33
C GLU A 80 -9.05 -3.46 0.26
N VAL A 81 -8.32 -3.98 1.22
CA VAL A 81 -8.20 -5.42 1.47
C VAL A 81 -8.28 -5.66 2.98
N THR A 82 -8.50 -6.92 3.36
CA THR A 82 -8.31 -7.33 4.75
C THR A 82 -6.84 -7.67 4.95
N LEU A 83 -6.27 -7.17 6.04
CA LEU A 83 -4.92 -7.57 6.47
C LEU A 83 -5.06 -8.63 7.55
N SER A 84 -4.71 -9.86 7.21
CA SER A 84 -4.72 -11.00 8.12
C SER A 84 -3.36 -11.16 8.81
N GLY A 85 -3.19 -12.24 9.56
CA GLY A 85 -1.94 -12.52 10.25
C GLY A 85 -1.84 -11.81 11.59
N SER A 86 -0.63 -11.69 12.10
CA SER A 86 -0.35 -11.08 13.40
C SER A 86 1.01 -10.39 13.38
N GLY A 87 1.21 -9.48 14.33
CA GLY A 87 2.47 -8.77 14.47
C GLY A 87 2.46 -7.38 13.83
N ALA A 88 3.60 -6.73 13.91
CA ALA A 88 3.79 -5.40 13.34
C ALA A 88 3.87 -5.46 11.81
N LEU A 89 3.61 -4.32 11.17
CA LEU A 89 3.66 -4.20 9.71
C LEU A 89 5.01 -3.63 9.28
N GLY A 90 5.73 -4.38 8.46
CA GLY A 90 6.95 -3.89 7.83
C GLY A 90 6.66 -3.34 6.45
N VAL A 91 7.31 -2.22 6.09
CA VAL A 91 7.30 -1.67 4.74
C VAL A 91 8.58 -2.10 4.06
N LEU A 92 8.47 -2.82 2.95
CA LEU A 92 9.60 -3.42 2.25
C LEU A 92 9.70 -2.84 0.85
N SER A 93 10.84 -2.23 0.53
CA SER A 93 11.18 -1.91 -0.83
C SER A 93 11.49 -3.20 -1.60
N TRP A 94 11.39 -3.14 -2.92
CA TRP A 94 11.68 -4.32 -3.75
C TRP A 94 13.11 -4.83 -3.48
N GLY A 95 13.22 -6.12 -3.20
CA GLY A 95 14.52 -6.75 -2.93
C GLY A 95 15.02 -6.62 -1.50
N ASP A 96 14.29 -5.92 -0.62
CA ASP A 96 14.69 -5.79 0.77
C ASP A 96 14.55 -7.13 1.51
N THR A 97 15.51 -7.39 2.40
CA THR A 97 15.41 -8.49 3.36
C THR A 97 14.96 -8.00 4.73
N GLU A 98 15.08 -6.69 4.97
CA GLU A 98 14.65 -6.04 6.20
C GLU A 98 13.76 -4.85 5.87
N PRO A 99 12.73 -4.55 6.70
CA PRO A 99 11.82 -3.44 6.41
C PRO A 99 12.48 -2.07 6.56
N GLU A 100 12.07 -1.13 5.71
CA GLU A 100 12.42 0.29 5.81
C GLU A 100 11.80 0.92 7.04
N LEU A 101 10.63 0.43 7.46
CA LEU A 101 9.87 0.92 8.60
C LEU A 101 9.09 -0.25 9.19
N VAL A 102 9.00 -0.29 10.51
CA VAL A 102 8.14 -1.23 11.25
C VAL A 102 7.07 -0.41 11.97
N PHE A 103 5.81 -0.72 11.71
CA PHE A 103 4.66 0.00 12.24
C PHE A 103 3.84 -0.93 13.13
N GLU A 104 3.69 -0.57 14.40
CA GLU A 104 3.00 -1.42 15.37
C GLU A 104 1.50 -1.48 15.11
N LEU A 105 0.92 -2.67 15.20
CA LEU A 105 -0.49 -2.93 14.96
C LEU A 105 -1.10 -3.72 16.14
N PRO A 106 -2.40 -3.51 16.42
CA PRO A 106 -3.08 -4.36 17.40
C PRO A 106 -3.29 -5.78 16.86
N GLU A 107 -3.54 -6.73 17.74
CA GLU A 107 -3.87 -8.10 17.36
C GLU A 107 -5.21 -8.17 16.63
N GLY A 108 -5.37 -9.22 15.83
CA GLY A 108 -6.59 -9.48 15.09
C GLY A 108 -6.58 -8.93 13.68
N PRO A 109 -7.63 -9.24 12.90
CA PRO A 109 -7.71 -8.76 11.51
C PRO A 109 -7.96 -7.27 11.45
N LEU A 110 -7.39 -6.64 10.43
CA LEU A 110 -7.53 -5.21 10.18
C LEU A 110 -8.03 -5.00 8.76
N ARG A 111 -8.74 -3.91 8.55
CA ARG A 111 -8.98 -3.43 7.18
C ARG A 111 -7.84 -2.50 6.80
N LEU A 112 -7.35 -2.66 5.59
CA LEU A 112 -6.29 -1.82 5.03
C LEU A 112 -6.86 -1.09 3.81
N ARG A 113 -6.89 0.24 3.90
CA ARG A 113 -7.30 1.10 2.79
C ARG A 113 -6.06 1.81 2.23
N ALA A 114 -5.86 1.69 0.93
CA ALA A 114 -4.83 2.44 0.23
C ALA A 114 -5.49 3.56 -0.57
N SER A 115 -5.05 4.78 -0.34
CA SER A 115 -5.49 5.96 -1.06
C SER A 115 -4.31 6.50 -1.86
N PHE A 116 -4.49 6.62 -3.18
CA PHE A 116 -3.43 7.00 -4.11
C PHE A 116 -3.77 8.35 -4.71
N SER A 117 -2.83 9.28 -4.70
CA SER A 117 -2.98 10.60 -5.30
C SER A 117 -1.76 10.95 -6.15
N GLY A 118 -1.91 11.96 -7.00
CA GLY A 118 -0.84 12.37 -7.92
C GLY A 118 -0.64 11.40 -9.08
N LEU A 119 -1.63 10.56 -9.38
CA LEU A 119 -1.50 9.50 -10.39
C LEU A 119 -1.42 10.07 -11.81
N ALA A 120 -2.14 11.13 -12.12
CA ALA A 120 -2.07 11.75 -13.45
C ALA A 120 -0.66 12.27 -13.74
N ALA A 121 -0.04 12.94 -12.78
CA ALA A 121 1.32 13.44 -12.93
C ALA A 121 2.33 12.29 -13.04
N ALA A 122 2.15 11.22 -12.29
CA ALA A 122 3.03 10.06 -12.36
C ALA A 122 2.91 9.35 -13.72
N ASP A 123 1.69 9.17 -14.21
CA ASP A 123 1.43 8.53 -15.50
C ASP A 123 1.99 9.35 -16.66
N ALA A 124 1.95 10.68 -16.57
CA ALA A 124 2.45 11.59 -17.59
C ALA A 124 3.95 11.87 -17.47
N HIS A 125 4.60 11.38 -16.43
CA HIS A 125 6.03 11.63 -16.23
C HIS A 125 6.85 11.00 -17.36
N PRO A 126 7.78 11.74 -18.00
CA PRO A 126 8.54 11.21 -19.15
C PRO A 126 9.39 9.99 -18.80
N ASP A 127 9.78 9.83 -17.54
CA ASP A 127 10.66 8.75 -17.08
C ASP A 127 9.89 7.68 -16.28
N ASN A 128 8.56 7.56 -16.47
CA ASN A 128 7.78 6.65 -15.62
C ASN A 128 8.07 5.16 -15.86
N ASP A 129 8.76 4.81 -16.95
CA ASP A 129 9.18 3.43 -17.24
C ASP A 129 10.62 3.14 -16.80
N LEU A 130 11.28 4.09 -16.16
CA LEU A 130 12.68 3.97 -15.75
C LEU A 130 12.79 4.03 -14.23
N ALA A 131 13.84 3.38 -13.71
CA ALA A 131 14.23 3.57 -12.31
C ALA A 131 14.94 4.92 -12.19
N GLY A 132 14.54 5.73 -11.21
CA GLY A 132 15.11 7.05 -10.98
C GLY A 132 15.29 7.33 -9.51
N GLU A 133 15.97 8.43 -9.21
CA GLU A 133 16.22 8.86 -7.83
C GLU A 133 15.27 9.98 -7.38
N GLU A 134 14.59 10.61 -8.33
CA GLU A 134 13.67 11.70 -8.05
C GLU A 134 12.39 11.15 -7.42
N LEU A 135 11.88 11.85 -6.41
CA LEU A 135 10.63 11.47 -5.74
C LEU A 135 9.47 11.47 -6.73
N SER A 136 8.70 10.38 -6.77
CA SER A 136 7.52 10.27 -7.60
C SER A 136 6.48 11.33 -7.19
N PRO A 137 5.75 11.92 -8.16
CA PRO A 137 4.63 12.81 -7.82
C PRO A 137 3.46 12.09 -7.17
N GLU A 138 3.37 10.75 -7.28
CA GLU A 138 2.33 10.00 -6.59
C GLU A 138 2.61 9.91 -5.09
N ARG A 139 1.54 9.82 -4.32
CA ARG A 139 1.61 9.62 -2.87
C ARG A 139 0.60 8.57 -2.49
N ILE A 140 0.95 7.77 -1.48
CA ILE A 140 0.12 6.66 -1.02
C ILE A 140 -0.10 6.82 0.47
N CYS A 141 -1.37 6.78 0.88
CA CYS A 141 -1.75 6.77 2.29
C CYS A 141 -2.39 5.42 2.61
N LEU A 142 -1.83 4.74 3.60
CA LEU A 142 -2.30 3.43 4.07
C LEU A 142 -2.97 3.64 5.41
N GLN A 143 -4.29 3.41 5.47
CA GLN A 143 -5.07 3.54 6.69
C GLN A 143 -5.52 2.15 7.14
N LEU A 144 -5.33 1.87 8.43
CA LEU A 144 -5.68 0.57 9.02
C LEU A 144 -6.61 0.79 10.20
N TRP A 145 -7.59 -0.11 10.35
CA TRP A 145 -8.50 -0.12 11.51
C TRP A 145 -8.97 -1.55 11.77
N PRO A 146 -9.32 -1.89 13.03
CA PRO A 146 -9.84 -3.22 13.32
C PRO A 146 -11.16 -3.46 12.57
N ALA A 147 -11.25 -4.62 11.91
CA ALA A 147 -12.43 -5.01 11.16
C ALA A 147 -12.42 -6.52 10.94
N PRO A 148 -13.59 -7.15 10.81
CA PRO A 148 -13.64 -8.58 10.51
C PRO A 148 -13.12 -8.86 9.10
N LEU A 149 -12.80 -10.13 8.83
CA LEU A 149 -12.40 -10.56 7.49
C LEU A 149 -13.48 -10.18 6.47
N GLY A 150 -13.05 -9.68 5.33
CA GLY A 150 -13.96 -9.25 4.26
C GLY A 150 -13.28 -9.31 2.91
N GLU A 151 -14.07 -9.15 1.86
CA GLU A 151 -13.59 -9.20 0.50
C GLU A 151 -12.83 -7.93 0.11
N PRO A 152 -11.87 -8.03 -0.82
CA PRO A 152 -11.27 -6.84 -1.42
C PRO A 152 -12.33 -5.96 -2.08
N SER A 153 -12.11 -4.65 -2.07
CA SER A 153 -13.04 -3.72 -2.72
C SER A 153 -12.31 -2.54 -3.35
N ALA A 154 -12.95 -1.91 -4.32
CA ALA A 154 -12.49 -0.67 -4.93
C ALA A 154 -13.56 0.39 -4.69
N ILE A 155 -13.24 1.37 -3.84
CA ILE A 155 -14.14 2.48 -3.53
C ILE A 155 -14.10 3.50 -4.68
N ARG A 156 -12.90 3.71 -5.23
CA ARG A 156 -12.68 4.57 -6.40
C ARG A 156 -11.61 3.96 -7.28
N VAL A 157 -11.90 3.85 -8.58
CA VAL A 157 -10.97 3.28 -9.56
C VAL A 157 -10.24 4.40 -10.30
N TRP A 158 -9.09 4.05 -10.90
CA TRP A 158 -8.27 4.97 -11.66
C TRP A 158 -7.95 4.35 -13.03
N GLY A 159 -7.93 5.20 -14.05
CA GLY A 159 -7.41 4.82 -15.35
C GLY A 159 -8.30 3.88 -16.15
N SER A 160 -9.58 4.08 -16.12
CA SER A 160 -10.54 3.33 -16.94
C SER A 160 -10.52 3.78 -18.39
#